data_b53a4600215a85c3be022fef6fc18a1b
#
_entry.id   b53a4600215a85c3be022fef6fc18a1b
#
_cell.length_a   1.000
_cell.length_b   1.000
_cell.length_c   1.000
_cell.angle_alpha   90.00
_cell.angle_beta   90.00
_cell.angle_gamma   90.00
#
_symmetry.space_group_name_H-M   'P 1'
#
loop_
_entity.id
_entity.type
_entity.pdbx_description
1 polymer ?
#
loop_
_entity_poly.entity_id
_entity_poly.type
_entity_poly.pdbx_seq_one_letter_code
_entity_poly.pdbx_strand_id
1 'polypeptide(L)'
;AAARGTQLYNGLKTLQEEFDVIGDVRGGHGLMAAIELVSDRGTKTPMDMPSLKRAHKACYQSGTMVRMGGNNLLMSPPLTLTEADVSKILDDLRVGLKAI
;
A
#
# COMPACT_ATOMS: atom_id res chain seq x y z
N ALA A 1 -12.66 -9.84 -10.66
CA ALA A 1 -11.29 -9.35 -10.34
C ALA A 1 -11.12 -7.87 -10.66
N ALA A 2 -11.67 -7.41 -11.80
CA ALA A 2 -11.54 -6.00 -12.20
C ALA A 2 -12.18 -5.06 -11.16
N ALA A 3 -13.35 -5.40 -10.65
CA ALA A 3 -14.03 -4.58 -9.63
C ALA A 3 -13.22 -4.47 -8.34
N ARG A 4 -12.60 -5.59 -7.92
CA ARG A 4 -11.76 -5.59 -6.71
C ARG A 4 -10.47 -4.81 -6.93
N GLY A 5 -9.87 -4.90 -8.12
CA GLY A 5 -8.69 -4.12 -8.47
C GLY A 5 -8.97 -2.63 -8.46
N THR A 6 -10.11 -2.21 -8.97
CA THR A 6 -10.55 -0.81 -8.95
C THR A 6 -10.80 -0.34 -7.51
N GLN A 7 -11.46 -1.15 -6.71
CA GLN A 7 -11.70 -0.85 -5.31
C GLN A 7 -10.39 -0.65 -4.55
N LEU A 8 -9.43 -1.55 -4.75
CA LEU A 8 -8.11 -1.45 -4.11
C LEU A 8 -7.38 -0.19 -4.55
N TYR A 9 -7.34 0.09 -5.85
CA TYR A 9 -6.69 1.27 -6.38
C TYR A 9 -7.29 2.56 -5.80
N ASN A 10 -8.62 2.66 -5.80
CA ASN A 10 -9.30 3.85 -5.27
C ASN A 10 -9.04 4.02 -3.78
N GLY A 11 -9.00 2.93 -3.02
CA GLY A 11 -8.66 2.97 -1.60
C GLY A 11 -7.22 3.43 -1.38
N LEU A 12 -6.28 2.99 -2.22
CA LEU A 12 -4.88 3.44 -2.14
C LEU A 12 -4.77 4.93 -2.46
N LYS A 13 -5.55 5.44 -3.41
CA LYS A 13 -5.59 6.88 -3.71
C LYS A 13 -6.11 7.67 -2.51
N THR A 14 -7.08 7.14 -1.79
CA THR A 14 -7.58 7.76 -0.55
C THR A 14 -6.49 7.80 0.52
N LEU A 15 -5.74 6.70 0.68
CA LEU A 15 -4.61 6.65 1.61
C LEU A 15 -3.54 7.67 1.22
N GLN A 16 -3.32 7.88 -0.07
CA GLN A 16 -2.37 8.89 -0.54
C GLN A 16 -2.74 10.29 -0.07
N GLU A 17 -4.04 10.58 0.01
CA GLU A 17 -4.52 11.86 0.54
C GLU A 17 -4.33 11.95 2.05
N GLU A 18 -4.41 10.82 2.77
CA GLU A 18 -4.25 10.78 4.22
C GLU A 18 -2.78 10.82 4.66
N PHE A 19 -1.87 10.27 3.85
CA PHE A 19 -0.46 10.08 4.23
C PHE A 19 0.45 10.70 3.18
N ASP A 20 1.17 11.74 3.58
CA ASP A 20 2.12 12.45 2.70
C ASP A 20 3.28 11.56 2.26
N VAL A 21 3.55 10.47 2.98
CA VAL A 21 4.64 9.55 2.64
C VAL A 21 4.35 8.69 1.41
N ILE A 22 3.11 8.66 0.93
CA ILE A 22 2.79 7.96 -0.32
C ILE A 22 3.02 8.92 -1.47
N GLY A 23 4.10 8.69 -2.22
CA GLY A 23 4.47 9.53 -3.36
C GLY A 23 3.70 9.19 -4.62
N ASP A 24 3.36 7.91 -4.82
CA ASP A 24 2.65 7.46 -6.00
C ASP A 24 1.85 6.20 -5.69
N VAL A 25 0.78 6.01 -6.45
CA VAL A 25 -0.07 4.81 -6.35
C VAL A 25 -0.20 4.23 -7.75
N ARG A 26 0.11 2.94 -7.89
CA ARG A 26 0.02 2.22 -9.16
C ARG A 26 -0.93 1.05 -9.00
N GLY A 27 -1.70 0.76 -10.05
CA GLY A 27 -2.68 -0.31 -10.06
C GLY A 27 -3.82 0.00 -11.00
N GLY A 28 -5.00 -0.56 -10.70
CA GLY A 28 -6.19 -0.37 -11.52
C GLY A 28 -6.28 -1.34 -12.69
N HIS A 29 -5.28 -2.21 -12.86
CA HIS A 29 -5.24 -3.24 -13.90
C HIS A 29 -5.15 -4.60 -13.23
N GLY A 30 -6.30 -5.25 -13.03
CA GLY A 30 -6.36 -6.49 -12.27
C GLY A 30 -6.16 -6.22 -10.78
N LEU A 31 -5.56 -7.19 -10.06
CA LEU A 31 -5.40 -7.12 -8.61
C LEU A 31 -4.01 -6.68 -8.15
N MET A 32 -3.06 -6.50 -9.08
CA MET A 32 -1.74 -6.03 -8.71
C MET A 32 -1.77 -4.53 -8.41
N ALA A 33 -1.16 -4.14 -7.31
CA ALA A 33 -1.08 -2.74 -6.90
C ALA A 33 0.22 -2.46 -6.17
N ALA A 34 0.63 -1.20 -6.16
CA ALA A 34 1.84 -0.77 -5.47
C ALA A 34 1.68 0.65 -4.96
N ILE A 35 2.30 0.94 -3.82
CA ILE A 35 2.46 2.31 -3.34
C ILE A 35 3.94 2.61 -3.20
N GLU A 36 4.36 3.78 -3.70
CA GLU A 36 5.72 4.27 -3.54
C GLU A 36 5.78 5.12 -2.28
N LEU A 37 6.69 4.76 -1.37
CA LEU A 37 6.88 5.50 -0.13
C LEU A 37 8.06 6.46 -0.26
N VAL A 38 7.84 7.71 0.13
CA VAL A 38 8.81 8.78 0.02
C VAL A 38 8.95 9.50 1.36
N SER A 39 10.12 10.09 1.60
CA SER A 39 10.33 10.96 2.76
C SER A 39 9.89 12.38 2.46
N ASP A 40 9.88 12.78 1.19
CA ASP A 40 9.43 14.10 0.74
C ASP A 40 8.70 13.93 -0.59
N ARG A 41 7.40 14.23 -0.61
CA ARG A 41 6.57 14.11 -1.80
C ARG A 41 6.97 15.10 -2.89
N GLY A 42 7.38 16.30 -2.50
CA GLY A 42 7.73 17.35 -3.44
C GLY A 42 8.96 17.00 -4.28
N THR A 43 9.98 16.44 -3.65
CA THR A 43 11.22 16.02 -4.31
C THR A 43 11.22 14.56 -4.73
N LYS A 44 10.22 13.79 -4.28
CA LYS A 44 10.12 12.33 -4.48
C LYS A 44 11.33 11.59 -3.95
N THR A 45 11.91 12.07 -2.85
CA THR A 45 13.02 11.39 -2.19
C THR A 45 12.54 10.07 -1.60
N PRO A 46 13.17 8.94 -1.94
CA PRO A 46 12.75 7.64 -1.42
C PRO A 46 12.81 7.61 0.12
N MET A 47 11.83 6.89 0.71
CA MET A 47 11.82 6.69 2.15
C MET A 47 13.05 5.90 2.60
N ASP A 48 13.59 6.24 3.76
CA ASP A 48 14.72 5.50 4.33
C ASP A 48 14.32 4.05 4.65
N MET A 49 15.29 3.15 4.53
CA MET A 49 15.02 1.72 4.69
C MET A 49 14.49 1.34 6.08
N PRO A 50 14.99 1.90 7.20
CA PRO A 50 14.41 1.58 8.51
C PRO A 50 12.93 1.94 8.63
N SER A 51 12.50 3.09 8.10
CA SER A 51 11.10 3.49 8.12
C SER A 51 10.25 2.58 7.25
N LEU A 52 10.75 2.23 6.05
CA LEU A 52 10.07 1.33 5.13
C LEU A 52 9.87 -0.04 5.76
N LYS A 53 10.89 -0.56 6.45
CA LYS A 53 10.81 -1.85 7.14
C LYS A 53 9.79 -1.82 8.27
N ARG A 54 9.67 -0.72 9.00
CA ARG A 54 8.64 -0.59 10.05
C ARG A 54 7.24 -0.66 9.46
N ALA A 55 6.99 0.04 8.36
CA ALA A 55 5.70 0.00 7.68
C ALA A 55 5.39 -1.41 7.18
N HIS A 56 6.34 -2.06 6.55
CA HIS A 56 6.19 -3.43 6.04
C HIS A 56 5.88 -4.40 7.17
N LYS A 57 6.64 -4.34 8.27
CA LYS A 57 6.47 -5.24 9.40
C LYS A 57 5.10 -5.06 10.05
N ALA A 58 4.65 -3.83 10.25
CA ALA A 58 3.35 -3.55 10.86
C ALA A 58 2.21 -4.07 9.98
N CYS A 59 2.29 -3.89 8.65
CA CYS A 59 1.34 -4.46 7.71
C CYS A 59 1.30 -5.97 7.80
N TYR A 60 2.45 -6.61 7.78
CA TYR A 60 2.57 -8.06 7.85
C TYR A 60 1.98 -8.61 9.15
N GLN A 61 2.28 -7.96 10.27
CA GLN A 61 1.76 -8.38 11.59
C GLN A 61 0.25 -8.21 11.69
N SER A 62 -0.33 -7.27 10.94
CA SER A 62 -1.78 -7.09 10.87
C SER A 62 -2.48 -8.14 10.00
N GLY A 63 -1.73 -8.91 9.23
CA GLY A 63 -2.24 -10.03 8.45
C GLY A 63 -2.21 -9.84 6.94
N THR A 64 -1.83 -8.67 6.42
CA THR A 64 -1.72 -8.45 4.99
C THR A 64 -0.29 -8.66 4.53
N MET A 65 -0.12 -9.60 3.60
CA MET A 65 1.19 -9.87 3.02
C MET A 65 1.50 -8.86 1.93
N VAL A 66 2.53 -8.06 2.15
CA VAL A 66 3.05 -7.12 1.17
C VAL A 66 4.54 -7.41 0.95
N ARG A 67 5.05 -7.08 -0.23
CA ARG A 67 6.47 -7.23 -0.54
C ARG A 67 7.09 -5.86 -0.71
N MET A 68 8.39 -5.75 -0.39
CA MET A 68 9.16 -4.53 -0.63
C MET A 68 9.91 -4.66 -1.96
N GLY A 69 9.80 -3.62 -2.79
CA GLY A 69 10.59 -3.49 -4.01
C GLY A 69 11.17 -2.09 -4.07
N GLY A 70 12.45 -1.91 -3.72
CA GLY A 70 13.02 -0.57 -3.55
C GLY A 70 12.28 0.15 -2.42
N ASN A 71 11.70 1.30 -2.73
CA ASN A 71 10.88 2.05 -1.77
C ASN A 71 9.37 1.85 -1.99
N ASN A 72 8.98 0.76 -2.67
CA ASN A 72 7.59 0.43 -2.93
C ASN A 72 7.11 -0.70 -2.02
N LEU A 73 5.82 -0.64 -1.64
CA LEU A 73 5.11 -1.78 -1.08
C LEU A 73 4.24 -2.37 -2.19
N LEU A 74 4.43 -3.65 -2.48
CA LEU A 74 3.80 -4.35 -3.60
C LEU A 74 2.75 -5.31 -3.08
N MET A 75 1.58 -5.30 -3.72
CA MET A 75 0.45 -6.15 -3.36
C MET A 75 0.00 -6.98 -4.56
N SER A 76 -0.14 -8.30 -4.37
CA SER A 76 -0.63 -9.22 -5.38
C SER A 76 -1.66 -10.16 -4.73
N PRO A 77 -2.83 -9.63 -4.33
CA PRO A 77 -3.82 -10.45 -3.64
C PRO A 77 -4.43 -11.51 -4.56
N PRO A 78 -5.02 -12.57 -3.97
CA PRO A 78 -5.60 -13.65 -4.78
C PRO A 78 -6.83 -13.20 -5.57
N LEU A 79 -7.15 -13.93 -6.64
CA LEU A 79 -8.29 -13.62 -7.51
C LEU A 79 -9.65 -13.79 -6.82
N THR A 80 -9.70 -14.52 -5.71
CA THR A 80 -10.92 -14.75 -4.92
C THR A 80 -11.19 -13.64 -3.92
N LEU A 81 -10.51 -12.50 -4.05
CA LEU A 81 -10.62 -11.37 -3.13
C LEU A 81 -12.05 -10.82 -3.09
N THR A 82 -12.57 -10.60 -1.88
CA THR A 82 -13.89 -9.99 -1.65
C THR A 82 -13.74 -8.51 -1.29
N GLU A 83 -14.88 -7.79 -1.25
CA GLU A 83 -14.89 -6.40 -0.80
C GLU A 83 -14.34 -6.26 0.62
N ALA A 84 -14.72 -7.18 1.52
CA ALA A 84 -14.25 -7.18 2.89
C ALA A 84 -12.73 -7.39 2.95
N ASP A 85 -12.20 -8.26 2.08
CA ASP A 85 -10.76 -8.51 2.01
C ASP A 85 -10.00 -7.25 1.56
N VAL A 86 -10.51 -6.52 0.58
CA VAL A 86 -9.90 -5.25 0.14
C VAL A 86 -9.91 -4.23 1.27
N SER A 87 -11.04 -4.11 1.98
CA SER A 87 -11.13 -3.20 3.12
C SER A 87 -10.11 -3.55 4.20
N LYS A 88 -9.91 -4.84 4.48
CA LYS A 88 -8.90 -5.29 5.43
C LYS A 88 -7.48 -4.94 4.99
N ILE A 89 -7.17 -5.13 3.69
CA ILE A 89 -5.86 -4.77 3.14
C ILE A 89 -5.60 -3.28 3.37
N LEU A 90 -6.58 -2.44 3.08
CA LEU A 90 -6.44 -0.99 3.25
C LEU A 90 -6.27 -0.61 4.72
N ASP A 91 -7.00 -1.27 5.62
CA ASP A 91 -6.86 -1.04 7.07
C ASP A 91 -5.48 -1.45 7.57
N ASP A 92 -4.96 -2.58 7.10
CA ASP A 92 -3.63 -3.08 7.47
C ASP A 92 -2.54 -2.14 6.94
N LEU A 93 -2.70 -1.62 5.72
CA LEU A 93 -1.78 -0.62 5.18
C LEU A 93 -1.79 0.66 6.00
N ARG A 94 -2.97 1.09 6.46
CA ARG A 94 -3.08 2.26 7.32
C ARG A 94 -2.33 2.05 8.63
N VAL A 95 -2.43 0.86 9.23
CA VAL A 95 -1.65 0.51 10.42
C VAL A 95 -0.16 0.60 10.13
N GLY A 96 0.28 0.04 9.00
CA GLY A 96 1.68 0.09 8.59
C GLY A 96 2.19 1.51 8.41
N LEU A 97 1.42 2.35 7.75
CA LEU A 97 1.80 3.75 7.49
C LEU A 97 1.87 4.56 8.79
N LYS A 98 1.03 4.26 9.77
CA LYS A 98 1.07 4.92 11.08
C LYS A 98 2.26 4.49 11.91
N ALA A 99 2.91 3.38 11.58
CA ALA A 99 4.07 2.87 12.31
C ALA A 99 5.40 3.54 11.90
N ILE A 100 5.37 4.36 10.85
CA ILE A 100 6.56 5.07 10.35
C ILE A 100 7.02 6.17 11.32
#